data_cd305b68e14b6157f9c615c59bd2505c
#
_entry.id   cd305b68e14b6157f9c615c59bd2505c
#
_cell.length_a   1.000
_cell.length_b   1.000
_cell.length_c   1.000
_cell.angle_alpha   90.00
_cell.angle_beta   90.00
_cell.angle_gamma   90.00
#
_symmetry.space_group_name_H-M   'P 1'
#
loop_
_entity.id
_entity.type
_entity.pdbx_description
1 polymer ?
#
loop_
_entity_poly.entity_id
_entity_poly.type
_entity_poly.pdbx_seq_one_letter_code
_entity_poly.pdbx_strand_id
1 'polypeptide(L)'
;MPGAVGFGILCVFGHGKDAAWCALKATAWASTVLIGTRTPILSDSSITLSQLESHLWESANILRGPVDAADFKTYIFPLLFFKRICDVWDEEYAEIVEESGDAELALFPESHRFQIPEFCHWEDVREKSINVGSALQWAMRSIERANPDTLYGVFGDAQWTNKERLSDALLKDLIEHFSRLPLGNRNVASDVLGDAYEYLIKKFADATNKKAGEFYTPRSVVRLMIEMLDPKEGETIYDPACGTGGMLLAAVQHVKEQHGDVKRLWGKLYGQEKNLTTSAIARMNLFLHGIEDFQIVRGDTLRNPAFYDVDRLATFDCVIANPPFSLEKWGEELWANDPFGRNFAGVPPSGSGDFAWVQHMVKSMAKGNGRMAVVLPQGALFRKGVEGGIRQKLLEMDLIEGVIGLAPNLFYGTGLAACILLLRLRKPEAKKRKVMIADASRLFRRGRAQNFLELEHAKQIQGWYEQFVDVQDAVRIVDLDEIKAEDWTLNISRYVLPPLQEDIPPLPEAISAFKDALQRCREAEARLAAVMLEGGWLKGE
;
A
#
# COMPACT_ATOMS: atom_id res chain seq x y z
N MET A 1 -33.23 1.68 54.18
CA MET A 1 -32.28 1.34 55.24
C MET A 1 -31.18 0.46 54.67
N PRO A 2 -29.96 0.68 55.01
CA PRO A 2 -28.79 0.53 54.16
C PRO A 2 -27.94 -0.69 54.48
N GLY A 3 -27.10 -1.09 53.57
CA GLY A 3 -26.02 -2.03 53.79
C GLY A 3 -24.80 -1.62 52.99
N ALA A 4 -23.94 -0.84 53.60
CA ALA A 4 -22.61 -0.53 53.10
C ALA A 4 -21.67 -1.73 53.33
N VAL A 5 -20.97 -2.19 52.30
CA VAL A 5 -19.82 -3.09 52.44
C VAL A 5 -18.59 -2.32 51.97
N GLY A 6 -17.76 -1.94 52.93
CA GLY A 6 -16.46 -1.36 52.67
C GLY A 6 -15.44 -2.43 52.28
N PHE A 7 -14.73 -2.24 51.21
CA PHE A 7 -13.49 -2.96 50.90
C PHE A 7 -12.30 -2.11 51.34
N GLY A 8 -11.66 -2.55 52.41
CA GLY A 8 -10.40 -1.99 52.89
C GLY A 8 -9.24 -2.50 52.02
N ILE A 9 -8.51 -1.58 51.40
CA ILE A 9 -7.22 -1.87 50.78
C ILE A 9 -6.13 -1.71 51.81
N LEU A 10 -5.44 -2.81 52.09
CA LEU A 10 -4.27 -2.86 52.96
C LEU A 10 -3.08 -2.22 52.20
N CYS A 11 -2.68 -1.02 52.60
CA CYS A 11 -1.39 -0.47 52.21
C CYS A 11 -0.29 -1.06 53.09
N VAL A 12 0.60 -1.83 52.49
CA VAL A 12 1.86 -2.24 53.11
C VAL A 12 2.88 -1.11 52.91
N PHE A 13 3.23 -0.45 54.02
CA PHE A 13 4.27 0.58 54.04
C PHE A 13 5.66 -0.06 53.95
N GLY A 14 6.37 0.16 52.83
CA GLY A 14 7.81 0.02 52.70
C GLY A 14 8.50 1.35 53.05
N HIS A 15 9.43 1.31 53.97
CA HIS A 15 10.10 2.49 54.48
C HIS A 15 11.11 3.11 53.51
N GLY A 16 11.05 4.41 53.34
CA GLY A 16 12.23 5.29 53.35
C GLY A 16 12.77 5.76 52.00
N LYS A 17 12.69 7.03 51.75
CA LYS A 17 13.47 7.91 50.85
C LYS A 17 12.90 8.32 49.48
N ASP A 18 11.86 7.69 48.96
CA ASP A 18 11.39 8.02 47.60
C ASP A 18 10.25 9.08 47.57
N ALA A 19 9.55 9.31 48.67
CA ALA A 19 8.45 10.28 48.73
C ALA A 19 8.91 11.76 48.68
N ALA A 20 10.10 12.06 49.16
CA ALA A 20 10.66 13.42 49.13
C ALA A 20 11.21 13.81 47.72
N TRP A 21 11.52 12.83 46.89
CA TRP A 21 12.04 13.08 45.54
C TRP A 21 10.93 13.37 44.52
N CYS A 22 9.74 12.80 44.70
CA CYS A 22 8.57 13.10 43.86
C CYS A 22 8.01 14.51 44.14
N ALA A 23 7.97 14.96 45.38
CA ALA A 23 7.46 16.28 45.71
C ALA A 23 8.38 17.44 45.26
N LEU A 24 9.70 17.21 45.21
CA LEU A 24 10.67 18.20 44.73
C LEU A 24 10.69 18.33 43.18
N LYS A 25 10.30 17.30 42.43
CA LYS A 25 10.22 17.37 40.97
C LYS A 25 8.90 17.95 40.47
N ALA A 26 7.78 17.74 41.17
CA ALA A 26 6.51 18.36 40.79
C ALA A 26 6.59 19.90 40.92
N THR A 27 7.28 20.42 41.94
CA THR A 27 7.51 21.86 42.10
C THR A 27 8.57 22.41 41.09
N ALA A 28 9.54 21.62 40.67
CA ALA A 28 10.53 22.03 39.66
C ALA A 28 9.93 22.10 38.24
N TRP A 29 8.96 21.24 37.94
CA TRP A 29 8.30 21.23 36.62
C TRP A 29 7.33 22.41 36.48
N ALA A 30 6.54 22.71 37.48
CA ALA A 30 5.68 23.91 37.53
C ALA A 30 6.48 25.22 37.45
N SER A 31 7.73 25.24 37.96
CA SER A 31 8.59 26.42 37.91
C SER A 31 9.35 26.56 36.56
N THR A 32 9.57 25.47 35.83
CA THR A 32 10.29 25.51 34.52
C THR A 32 9.33 25.83 33.37
N VAL A 33 8.05 25.50 33.49
CA VAL A 33 7.02 25.90 32.50
C VAL A 33 6.73 27.41 32.59
N LEU A 34 7.01 28.06 33.74
CA LEU A 34 6.76 29.49 33.95
C LEU A 34 7.92 30.43 33.52
N ILE A 35 9.09 29.93 33.07
CA ILE A 35 10.24 30.77 32.66
C ILE A 35 10.67 30.49 31.22
N GLY A 36 9.76 30.15 30.37
CA GLY A 36 10.00 30.02 28.93
C GLY A 36 8.86 30.61 28.13
N THR A 37 8.51 31.88 28.31
CA THR A 37 7.71 32.63 27.35
C THR A 37 8.51 32.81 26.06
N ARG A 38 8.74 31.73 25.32
CA ARG A 38 8.90 31.80 23.87
C ARG A 38 7.48 31.92 23.32
N THR A 39 7.08 33.16 23.04
CA THR A 39 5.99 33.45 22.13
C THR A 39 6.11 32.51 20.94
N PRO A 40 5.16 31.63 20.67
CA PRO A 40 5.12 30.92 19.41
C PRO A 40 4.99 32.04 18.36
N ILE A 41 5.95 32.11 17.45
CA ILE A 41 5.76 32.87 16.22
C ILE A 41 4.67 32.11 15.48
N LEU A 42 3.43 32.48 15.76
CA LEU A 42 2.26 32.09 15.00
C LEU A 42 2.41 32.76 13.63
N SER A 43 3.14 32.12 12.72
CA SER A 43 2.91 32.37 11.31
C SER A 43 1.65 31.60 10.95
N ASP A 44 0.62 32.33 10.66
CA ASP A 44 -0.71 31.88 10.21
C ASP A 44 -0.68 31.21 8.81
N SER A 45 0.47 30.67 8.41
CA SER A 45 0.67 29.99 7.13
C SER A 45 0.73 28.48 7.35
N SER A 46 -0.33 27.79 6.99
CA SER A 46 -0.36 26.33 6.85
C SER A 46 0.84 25.87 5.98
N ILE A 47 1.52 24.83 6.42
CA ILE A 47 2.63 24.22 5.67
C ILE A 47 2.09 23.66 4.36
N THR A 48 2.67 24.07 3.24
CA THR A 48 2.25 23.58 1.92
C THR A 48 2.83 22.19 1.65
N LEU A 49 2.14 21.43 0.78
CA LEU A 49 2.58 20.10 0.35
C LEU A 49 4.03 20.13 -0.17
N SER A 50 4.40 21.09 -1.03
CA SER A 50 5.74 21.18 -1.60
C SER A 50 6.84 21.45 -0.56
N GLN A 51 6.55 22.26 0.46
CA GLN A 51 7.47 22.49 1.57
C GLN A 51 7.68 21.22 2.38
N LEU A 52 6.60 20.50 2.66
CA LEU A 52 6.63 19.26 3.42
C LEU A 52 7.36 18.14 2.64
N GLU A 53 7.05 17.96 1.35
CA GLU A 53 7.76 17.02 0.47
C GLU A 53 9.28 17.27 0.44
N SER A 54 9.68 18.53 0.28
CA SER A 54 11.09 18.91 0.26
C SER A 54 11.77 18.61 1.59
N HIS A 55 11.14 19.00 2.69
CA HIS A 55 11.65 18.76 4.04
C HIS A 55 11.80 17.26 4.33
N LEU A 56 10.77 16.47 4.02
CA LEU A 56 10.81 15.02 4.22
C LEU A 56 11.85 14.34 3.33
N TRP A 57 12.04 14.80 2.10
CA TRP A 57 13.09 14.26 1.21
C TRP A 57 14.50 14.61 1.72
N GLU A 58 14.70 15.78 2.32
CA GLU A 58 15.99 16.16 2.92
C GLU A 58 16.39 15.23 4.07
N SER A 59 15.45 14.67 4.82
CA SER A 59 15.75 13.68 5.86
C SER A 59 16.47 12.44 5.30
N ALA A 60 16.14 12.04 4.07
CA ALA A 60 16.83 10.96 3.37
C ALA A 60 18.28 11.30 3.02
N ASN A 61 18.59 12.59 2.76
CA ASN A 61 19.94 13.04 2.50
C ASN A 61 20.82 12.97 3.76
N ILE A 62 20.25 13.18 4.94
CA ILE A 62 20.96 13.02 6.23
C ILE A 62 21.40 11.57 6.43
N LEU A 63 20.55 10.60 6.06
CA LEU A 63 20.87 9.17 6.17
C LEU A 63 21.80 8.64 5.07
N ARG A 64 22.04 9.44 4.02
CA ARG A 64 22.82 9.00 2.86
C ARG A 64 24.29 8.75 3.24
N GLY A 65 24.78 7.58 2.87
CA GLY A 65 26.12 7.09 3.19
C GLY A 65 26.09 6.00 4.26
N PRO A 66 25.72 6.29 5.52
CA PRO A 66 25.63 5.27 6.56
C PRO A 66 24.50 4.26 6.37
N VAL A 67 23.41 4.67 5.68
CA VAL A 67 22.22 3.83 5.46
C VAL A 67 21.98 3.65 3.96
N ASP A 68 21.67 2.44 3.53
CA ASP A 68 21.28 2.16 2.15
C ASP A 68 19.95 2.82 1.80
N ALA A 69 19.79 3.29 0.56
CA ALA A 69 18.57 3.95 0.11
C ALA A 69 17.31 3.06 0.26
N ALA A 70 17.48 1.74 0.15
CA ALA A 70 16.39 0.77 0.37
C ALA A 70 15.86 0.78 1.82
N ASP A 71 16.72 1.13 2.78
CA ASP A 71 16.42 1.12 4.20
C ASP A 71 15.95 2.49 4.73
N PHE A 72 15.99 3.58 3.94
CA PHE A 72 15.55 4.91 4.40
C PHE A 72 14.14 4.89 4.97
N LYS A 73 13.23 4.20 4.31
CA LYS A 73 11.84 4.06 4.75
C LYS A 73 11.70 3.50 6.17
N THR A 74 12.59 2.57 6.55
CA THR A 74 12.59 1.90 7.86
C THR A 74 12.87 2.86 9.01
N TYR A 75 13.56 3.97 8.75
CA TYR A 75 13.92 4.97 9.77
C TYR A 75 13.09 6.25 9.66
N ILE A 76 12.86 6.76 8.45
CA ILE A 76 12.19 8.04 8.23
C ILE A 76 10.71 7.97 8.61
N PHE A 77 9.99 6.92 8.21
CA PHE A 77 8.57 6.81 8.48
C PHE A 77 8.21 6.69 9.97
N PRO A 78 8.87 5.84 10.76
CA PRO A 78 8.61 5.81 12.20
C PRO A 78 8.92 7.13 12.90
N LEU A 79 9.99 7.85 12.49
CA LEU A 79 10.32 9.16 13.05
C LEU A 79 9.28 10.22 12.70
N LEU A 80 8.84 10.28 11.45
CA LEU A 80 7.78 11.18 11.00
C LEU A 80 6.50 10.93 11.81
N PHE A 81 6.10 9.66 11.95
CA PHE A 81 4.91 9.29 12.69
C PHE A 81 5.04 9.59 14.19
N PHE A 82 6.20 9.31 14.79
CA PHE A 82 6.48 9.65 16.18
C PHE A 82 6.39 11.16 16.43
N LYS A 83 7.01 11.97 15.56
CA LYS A 83 6.90 13.44 15.64
C LYS A 83 5.44 13.89 15.55
N ARG A 84 4.70 13.36 14.56
CA ARG A 84 3.28 13.72 14.35
C ARG A 84 2.40 13.43 15.57
N ILE A 85 2.49 12.24 16.15
CA ILE A 85 1.64 11.89 17.31
C ILE A 85 2.00 12.73 18.55
N CYS A 86 3.28 13.07 18.75
CA CYS A 86 3.68 13.96 19.83
C CYS A 86 3.15 15.39 19.60
N ASP A 87 3.28 15.94 18.39
CA ASP A 87 2.79 17.28 18.09
C ASP A 87 1.25 17.39 18.21
N VAL A 88 0.52 16.34 17.82
CA VAL A 88 -0.94 16.29 18.00
C VAL A 88 -1.30 16.22 19.47
N TRP A 89 -0.60 15.40 20.26
CA TRP A 89 -0.80 15.31 21.69
C TRP A 89 -0.56 16.66 22.39
N ASP A 90 0.51 17.37 22.01
CA ASP A 90 0.83 18.70 22.57
C ASP A 90 -0.26 19.73 22.23
N GLU A 91 -0.85 19.65 21.01
CA GLU A 91 -2.00 20.49 20.62
C GLU A 91 -3.27 20.16 21.43
N GLU A 92 -3.61 18.86 21.56
CA GLU A 92 -4.75 18.39 22.36
C GLU A 92 -4.60 18.84 23.82
N TYR A 93 -3.41 18.68 24.39
CA TYR A 93 -3.11 19.15 25.75
C TYR A 93 -3.36 20.68 25.89
N ALA A 94 -2.83 21.46 24.94
CA ALA A 94 -2.99 22.91 24.97
C ALA A 94 -4.46 23.35 24.84
N GLU A 95 -5.24 22.69 23.98
CA GLU A 95 -6.68 22.93 23.78
C GLU A 95 -7.48 22.65 25.05
N ILE A 96 -7.23 21.51 25.70
CA ILE A 96 -7.93 21.14 26.93
C ILE A 96 -7.62 22.13 28.06
N VAL A 97 -6.35 22.53 28.20
CA VAL A 97 -5.95 23.55 29.18
C VAL A 97 -6.60 24.90 28.88
N GLU A 98 -6.69 25.30 27.63
CA GLU A 98 -7.35 26.56 27.23
C GLU A 98 -8.86 26.54 27.52
N GLU A 99 -9.52 25.41 27.23
CA GLU A 99 -10.98 25.28 27.43
C GLU A 99 -11.38 25.07 28.87
N SER A 100 -10.66 24.24 29.60
CA SER A 100 -11.02 23.85 30.98
C SER A 100 -10.34 24.70 32.07
N GLY A 101 -9.19 25.29 31.77
CA GLY A 101 -8.32 25.92 32.76
C GLY A 101 -7.60 24.93 33.70
N ASP A 102 -7.70 23.63 33.42
CA ASP A 102 -7.21 22.55 34.27
C ASP A 102 -6.15 21.70 33.57
N ALA A 103 -4.89 21.86 33.95
CA ALA A 103 -3.77 21.12 33.40
C ALA A 103 -3.75 19.63 33.86
N GLU A 104 -4.39 19.28 34.98
CA GLU A 104 -4.48 17.88 35.44
C GLU A 104 -5.46 17.12 34.54
N LEU A 105 -6.58 17.76 34.17
CA LEU A 105 -7.53 17.16 33.21
C LEU A 105 -6.90 16.87 31.88
N ALA A 106 -6.02 17.75 31.41
CA ALA A 106 -5.31 17.56 30.13
C ALA A 106 -4.26 16.43 30.15
N LEU A 107 -3.93 15.86 31.30
CA LEU A 107 -3.03 14.71 31.43
C LEU A 107 -3.75 13.35 31.40
N PHE A 108 -5.09 13.34 31.46
CA PHE A 108 -5.83 12.08 31.45
C PHE A 108 -5.71 11.38 30.07
N PRO A 109 -5.41 10.06 30.04
CA PRO A 109 -5.31 9.30 28.81
C PRO A 109 -6.52 9.41 27.88
N GLU A 110 -7.71 9.49 28.45
CA GLU A 110 -8.99 9.58 27.72
C GLU A 110 -9.17 10.91 27.00
N SER A 111 -8.36 11.91 27.35
CA SER A 111 -8.37 13.24 26.74
C SER A 111 -7.59 13.30 25.43
N HIS A 112 -6.82 12.25 25.10
CA HIS A 112 -5.94 12.19 23.95
C HIS A 112 -6.27 11.03 23.02
N ARG A 113 -6.07 11.28 21.74
CA ARG A 113 -6.20 10.24 20.71
C ARG A 113 -5.25 9.06 20.94
N PHE A 114 -4.02 9.34 21.34
CA PHE A 114 -3.01 8.34 21.69
C PHE A 114 -2.39 8.64 23.02
N GLN A 115 -2.15 7.61 23.79
CA GLN A 115 -1.46 7.74 25.07
C GLN A 115 0.04 7.79 24.84
N ILE A 116 0.71 8.84 25.31
CA ILE A 116 2.16 8.97 25.31
C ILE A 116 2.64 8.88 26.74
N PRO A 117 3.34 7.81 27.15
CA PRO A 117 3.86 7.67 28.51
C PRO A 117 4.86 8.78 28.87
N GLU A 118 4.99 9.07 30.15
CA GLU A 118 5.97 10.01 30.69
C GLU A 118 7.38 9.68 30.20
N PHE A 119 8.16 10.69 29.84
CA PHE A 119 9.50 10.59 29.24
C PHE A 119 9.56 9.93 27.85
N CYS A 120 8.42 9.82 27.16
CA CYS A 120 8.34 9.30 25.80
C CYS A 120 7.93 10.34 24.76
N HIS A 121 7.86 11.61 25.11
CA HIS A 121 7.56 12.70 24.18
C HIS A 121 8.76 13.03 23.28
N TRP A 122 8.49 13.74 22.20
CA TRP A 122 9.51 14.14 21.23
C TRP A 122 10.66 14.92 21.88
N GLU A 123 10.36 15.88 22.74
CA GLU A 123 11.38 16.71 23.40
C GLU A 123 12.22 15.91 24.40
N ASP A 124 11.64 14.91 25.09
CA ASP A 124 12.40 14.01 25.98
C ASP A 124 13.50 13.25 25.25
N VAL A 125 13.21 12.83 24.00
CA VAL A 125 14.20 12.16 23.15
C VAL A 125 15.18 13.14 22.56
N ARG A 126 14.73 14.33 22.14
CA ARG A 126 15.54 15.40 21.57
C ARG A 126 16.62 15.91 22.52
N GLU A 127 16.31 16.00 23.82
CA GLU A 127 17.26 16.41 24.86
C GLU A 127 18.43 15.42 25.07
N LYS A 128 18.30 14.17 24.62
CA LYS A 128 19.36 13.17 24.76
C LYS A 128 20.55 13.51 23.88
N SER A 129 21.76 13.51 24.46
CA SER A 129 23.01 13.70 23.73
C SER A 129 23.80 12.42 23.51
N ILE A 130 23.49 11.34 24.26
CA ILE A 130 24.12 10.03 24.18
C ILE A 130 23.04 8.95 24.19
N ASN A 131 23.30 7.81 23.55
CA ASN A 131 22.37 6.68 23.43
C ASN A 131 21.00 7.09 22.86
N VAL A 132 21.00 8.02 21.91
CA VAL A 132 19.82 8.59 21.26
C VAL A 132 18.96 7.48 20.63
N GLY A 133 19.59 6.50 19.93
CA GLY A 133 18.89 5.36 19.34
C GLY A 133 18.16 4.48 20.37
N SER A 134 18.75 4.33 21.58
CA SER A 134 18.08 3.58 22.67
C SER A 134 16.88 4.36 23.22
N ALA A 135 16.97 5.68 23.30
CA ALA A 135 15.88 6.55 23.73
C ALA A 135 14.71 6.49 22.72
N LEU A 136 14.99 6.61 21.42
CA LEU A 136 13.99 6.46 20.36
C LEU A 136 13.28 5.11 20.44
N GLN A 137 14.05 4.03 20.50
CA GLN A 137 13.48 2.67 20.58
C GLN A 137 12.61 2.49 21.83
N TRP A 138 13.06 3.03 22.97
CA TRP A 138 12.31 2.93 24.22
C TRP A 138 11.00 3.72 24.15
N ALA A 139 11.03 4.97 23.69
CA ALA A 139 9.85 5.81 23.55
C ALA A 139 8.82 5.18 22.61
N MET A 140 9.22 4.79 21.39
CA MET A 140 8.34 4.15 20.41
C MET A 140 7.71 2.86 20.95
N ARG A 141 8.48 1.99 21.61
CA ARG A 141 7.96 0.74 22.20
C ARG A 141 7.04 1.00 23.39
N SER A 142 7.29 2.04 24.16
CA SER A 142 6.43 2.42 25.29
C SER A 142 5.09 2.97 24.79
N ILE A 143 5.09 3.77 23.73
CA ILE A 143 3.88 4.25 23.07
C ILE A 143 3.06 3.07 22.49
N GLU A 144 3.70 2.11 21.80
CA GLU A 144 3.01 0.91 21.31
C GLU A 144 2.34 0.12 22.45
N ARG A 145 3.01 -0.03 23.59
CA ARG A 145 2.45 -0.74 24.77
C ARG A 145 1.31 0.01 25.42
N ALA A 146 1.34 1.34 25.42
CA ALA A 146 0.26 2.16 25.95
C ALA A 146 -0.99 2.16 25.03
N ASN A 147 -0.81 1.84 23.74
CA ASN A 147 -1.87 1.80 22.74
C ASN A 147 -1.92 0.43 22.01
N PRO A 148 -2.17 -0.67 22.74
CA PRO A 148 -2.01 -2.03 22.19
C PRO A 148 -2.98 -2.34 21.04
N ASP A 149 -4.19 -1.81 21.10
CA ASP A 149 -5.24 -2.08 20.10
C ASP A 149 -5.02 -1.32 18.79
N THR A 150 -4.38 -0.16 18.85
CA THR A 150 -4.23 0.74 17.68
C THR A 150 -2.80 0.80 17.16
N LEU A 151 -1.79 0.94 18.01
CA LEU A 151 -0.41 1.21 17.60
C LEU A 151 0.55 0.02 17.70
N TYR A 152 0.10 -1.16 18.15
CA TYR A 152 1.00 -2.32 18.29
C TYR A 152 1.74 -2.64 16.99
N GLY A 153 3.08 -2.56 17.00
CA GLY A 153 3.95 -2.81 15.86
C GLY A 153 3.93 -1.73 14.77
N VAL A 154 3.37 -0.54 15.04
CA VAL A 154 3.29 0.55 14.07
C VAL A 154 4.66 1.15 13.74
N PHE A 155 5.61 1.16 14.69
CA PHE A 155 6.96 1.67 14.48
C PHE A 155 7.92 0.66 13.81
N GLY A 156 7.43 -0.55 13.49
CA GLY A 156 8.23 -1.56 12.79
C GLY A 156 9.36 -2.14 13.65
N ASP A 157 10.45 -2.55 13.00
CA ASP A 157 11.58 -3.24 13.62
C ASP A 157 12.94 -2.57 13.35
N ALA A 158 12.93 -1.26 13.14
CA ALA A 158 14.12 -0.47 12.89
C ALA A 158 15.19 -0.69 13.98
N GLN A 159 16.44 -0.91 13.55
CA GLN A 159 17.57 -1.18 14.44
C GLN A 159 18.19 0.14 14.94
N TRP A 160 17.44 0.88 15.75
CA TRP A 160 17.84 2.19 16.27
C TRP A 160 19.14 2.18 17.07
N THR A 161 19.43 1.06 17.73
CA THR A 161 20.60 0.90 18.61
C THR A 161 21.89 0.50 17.88
N ASN A 162 21.85 0.29 16.57
CA ASN A 162 23.02 -0.05 15.79
C ASN A 162 23.91 1.17 15.55
N LYS A 163 24.88 1.40 16.45
CA LYS A 163 25.76 2.57 16.43
C LYS A 163 26.75 2.59 15.25
N GLU A 164 27.01 1.45 14.60
CA GLU A 164 27.85 1.40 13.40
C GLU A 164 27.17 2.07 12.19
N ARG A 165 25.84 1.95 12.12
CA ARG A 165 25.04 2.57 11.06
C ARG A 165 24.45 3.92 11.49
N LEU A 166 24.03 4.05 12.76
CA LEU A 166 23.30 5.20 13.30
C LEU A 166 24.05 5.74 14.52
N SER A 167 25.05 6.60 14.28
CA SER A 167 25.72 7.30 15.37
C SER A 167 24.77 8.23 16.11
N ASP A 168 25.04 8.52 17.39
CA ASP A 168 24.25 9.47 18.17
C ASP A 168 24.20 10.86 17.49
N ALA A 169 25.29 11.28 16.84
CA ALA A 169 25.34 12.54 16.09
C ALA A 169 24.38 12.53 14.89
N LEU A 170 24.40 11.45 14.08
CA LEU A 170 23.50 11.31 12.93
C LEU A 170 22.02 11.31 13.34
N LEU A 171 21.68 10.58 14.42
CA LEU A 171 20.32 10.57 14.94
C LEU A 171 19.91 11.93 15.50
N LYS A 172 20.83 12.65 16.11
CA LYS A 172 20.58 14.01 16.58
C LYS A 172 20.31 14.97 15.43
N ASP A 173 21.12 14.93 14.38
CA ASP A 173 20.91 15.74 13.17
C ASP A 173 19.52 15.45 12.55
N LEU A 174 19.11 14.19 12.53
CA LEU A 174 17.81 13.76 12.00
C LEU A 174 16.64 14.26 12.89
N ILE A 175 16.76 14.15 14.21
CA ILE A 175 15.76 14.66 15.18
C ILE A 175 15.66 16.19 15.07
N GLU A 176 16.79 16.90 15.02
CA GLU A 176 16.80 18.36 14.87
C GLU A 176 16.21 18.79 13.52
N HIS A 177 16.42 18.01 12.46
CA HIS A 177 15.79 18.27 11.17
C HIS A 177 14.26 18.18 11.29
N PHE A 178 13.70 17.10 11.83
CA PHE A 178 12.26 16.96 12.03
C PHE A 178 11.67 17.99 13.01
N SER A 179 12.45 18.47 13.97
CA SER A 179 12.02 19.49 14.95
C SER A 179 11.80 20.88 14.34
N ARG A 180 12.25 21.13 13.10
CA ARG A 180 12.10 22.44 12.43
C ARG A 180 10.67 22.72 11.98
N LEU A 181 9.87 21.68 11.73
CA LEU A 181 8.48 21.83 11.30
C LEU A 181 7.54 21.26 12.35
N PRO A 182 6.55 22.03 12.80
CA PRO A 182 5.46 21.51 13.61
C PRO A 182 4.53 20.70 12.70
N LEU A 183 4.24 19.46 13.10
CA LEU A 183 3.40 18.51 12.35
C LEU A 183 2.02 18.29 12.98
N GLY A 184 1.58 19.16 13.88
CA GLY A 184 0.26 19.11 14.48
C GLY A 184 -0.88 19.42 13.51
N ASN A 185 -2.14 19.24 13.95
CA ASN A 185 -3.34 19.46 13.13
C ASN A 185 -3.53 20.93 12.74
N ARG A 186 -3.10 21.85 13.59
CA ARG A 186 -3.18 23.30 13.36
C ARG A 186 -2.22 23.76 12.25
N ASN A 187 -1.13 23.03 12.03
CA ASN A 187 -0.06 23.41 11.10
C ASN A 187 -0.14 22.65 9.77
N VAL A 188 -0.56 21.38 9.82
CA VAL A 188 -0.60 20.50 8.64
C VAL A 188 -1.91 19.70 8.67
N ALA A 189 -2.75 19.91 7.66
CA ALA A 189 -3.94 19.10 7.48
C ALA A 189 -3.57 17.62 7.18
N SER A 190 -4.38 16.69 7.66
CA SER A 190 -4.10 15.25 7.52
C SER A 190 -3.97 14.79 6.07
N ASP A 191 -4.75 15.35 5.14
CA ASP A 191 -4.65 15.05 3.71
C ASP A 191 -3.31 15.53 3.11
N VAL A 192 -2.83 16.72 3.50
CA VAL A 192 -1.52 17.25 3.06
C VAL A 192 -0.37 16.41 3.59
N LEU A 193 -0.45 15.99 4.86
CA LEU A 193 0.58 15.12 5.47
C LEU A 193 0.58 13.74 4.83
N GLY A 194 -0.61 13.17 4.60
CA GLY A 194 -0.78 11.90 3.93
C GLY A 194 -0.22 11.92 2.49
N ASP A 195 -0.51 12.96 1.72
CA ASP A 195 0.01 13.13 0.35
C ASP A 195 1.54 13.22 0.33
N ALA A 196 2.14 13.95 1.28
CA ALA A 196 3.59 14.02 1.42
C ALA A 196 4.21 12.67 1.81
N TYR A 197 3.52 11.90 2.65
CA TYR A 197 3.92 10.56 3.02
C TYR A 197 3.89 9.60 1.82
N GLU A 198 2.84 9.64 1.01
CA GLU A 198 2.76 8.84 -0.22
C GLU A 198 3.79 9.26 -1.27
N TYR A 199 4.12 10.57 -1.35
CA TYR A 199 5.23 11.04 -2.18
C TYR A 199 6.55 10.36 -1.79
N LEU A 200 6.84 10.26 -0.49
CA LEU A 200 8.03 9.55 -0.01
C LEU A 200 7.99 8.05 -0.32
N ILE A 201 6.86 7.39 -0.12
CA ILE A 201 6.69 5.97 -0.49
C ILE A 201 7.08 5.78 -1.96
N LYS A 202 6.55 6.62 -2.85
CA LYS A 202 6.86 6.58 -4.27
C LYS A 202 8.34 6.84 -4.54
N LYS A 203 8.93 7.87 -3.94
CA LYS A 203 10.35 8.21 -4.10
C LYS A 203 11.28 7.10 -3.64
N PHE A 204 10.98 6.45 -2.52
CA PHE A 204 11.77 5.32 -2.03
C PHE A 204 11.57 4.07 -2.90
N ALA A 205 10.39 3.83 -3.44
CA ALA A 205 10.16 2.79 -4.43
C ALA A 205 10.98 3.04 -5.71
N ASP A 206 11.01 4.26 -6.23
CA ASP A 206 11.81 4.66 -7.40
C ASP A 206 13.32 4.47 -7.17
N ALA A 207 13.81 4.82 -5.97
CA ALA A 207 15.22 4.70 -5.61
C ALA A 207 15.69 3.25 -5.45
N THR A 208 14.78 2.32 -5.15
CA THR A 208 15.08 0.92 -4.84
C THR A 208 14.88 -0.05 -6.01
N ASN A 209 14.60 0.44 -7.20
CA ASN A 209 14.17 -0.28 -8.42
C ASN A 209 14.97 -1.53 -8.85
N LYS A 210 15.93 -2.01 -8.06
CA LYS A 210 16.77 -3.19 -8.36
C LYS A 210 16.66 -4.36 -7.40
N LYS A 211 15.99 -4.25 -6.25
CA LYS A 211 16.04 -5.29 -5.21
C LYS A 211 14.73 -5.67 -4.50
N ALA A 212 13.64 -4.94 -4.64
CA ALA A 212 12.44 -5.21 -3.88
C ALA A 212 11.33 -5.76 -4.77
N GLY A 213 10.89 -6.99 -4.53
CA GLY A 213 9.65 -7.57 -5.05
C GLY A 213 8.38 -6.91 -4.48
N GLU A 214 8.49 -5.69 -3.99
CA GLU A 214 7.38 -4.86 -3.54
C GLU A 214 6.95 -4.00 -4.73
N PHE A 215 5.93 -4.45 -5.45
CA PHE A 215 5.37 -3.73 -6.57
C PHE A 215 4.49 -2.59 -6.05
N TYR A 216 4.97 -1.35 -6.16
CA TYR A 216 4.09 -0.18 -6.03
C TYR A 216 3.11 -0.16 -7.20
N THR A 217 1.82 -0.23 -6.92
CA THR A 217 0.77 -0.16 -7.95
C THR A 217 0.63 1.29 -8.41
N PRO A 218 0.69 1.58 -9.73
CA PRO A 218 0.46 2.93 -10.22
C PRO A 218 -0.88 3.49 -9.76
N ARG A 219 -0.92 4.72 -9.23
CA ARG A 219 -2.13 5.36 -8.69
C ARG A 219 -3.28 5.38 -9.70
N SER A 220 -2.99 5.55 -10.98
CA SER A 220 -4.01 5.53 -12.04
C SER A 220 -4.66 4.15 -12.22
N VAL A 221 -3.91 3.07 -12.03
CA VAL A 221 -4.46 1.71 -12.05
C VAL A 221 -5.30 1.46 -10.80
N VAL A 222 -4.82 1.88 -9.63
CA VAL A 222 -5.58 1.79 -8.36
C VAL A 222 -6.91 2.53 -8.50
N ARG A 223 -6.86 3.79 -8.97
CA ARG A 223 -8.06 4.61 -9.16
C ARG A 223 -9.04 3.95 -10.12
N LEU A 224 -8.58 3.45 -11.27
CA LEU A 224 -9.41 2.72 -12.24
C LEU A 224 -10.11 1.52 -11.59
N MET A 225 -9.38 0.71 -10.82
CA MET A 225 -9.96 -0.45 -10.13
C MET A 225 -11.02 -0.04 -9.12
N ILE A 226 -10.77 1.01 -8.36
CA ILE A 226 -11.73 1.55 -7.37
C ILE A 226 -12.96 2.12 -8.08
N GLU A 227 -12.80 2.89 -9.14
CA GLU A 227 -13.92 3.43 -9.92
C GLU A 227 -14.81 2.33 -10.51
N MET A 228 -14.23 1.21 -10.98
CA MET A 228 -14.98 0.05 -11.46
C MET A 228 -15.67 -0.75 -10.34
N LEU A 229 -15.07 -0.84 -9.17
CA LEU A 229 -15.69 -1.49 -8.00
C LEU A 229 -16.73 -0.59 -7.34
N ASP A 230 -16.54 0.72 -7.42
CA ASP A 230 -17.43 1.76 -6.90
C ASP A 230 -17.88 1.49 -5.45
N PRO A 231 -16.92 1.46 -4.48
CA PRO A 231 -17.23 1.25 -3.08
C PRO A 231 -18.09 2.41 -2.54
N LYS A 232 -19.09 2.06 -1.73
CA LYS A 232 -20.01 3.02 -1.12
C LYS A 232 -19.73 3.19 0.37
N GLU A 233 -20.18 4.30 0.94
CA GLU A 233 -20.11 4.51 2.38
C GLU A 233 -20.75 3.36 3.15
N GLY A 234 -20.09 2.90 4.21
CA GLY A 234 -20.55 1.81 5.07
C GLY A 234 -20.29 0.39 4.53
N GLU A 235 -19.81 0.25 3.28
CA GLU A 235 -19.36 -1.04 2.76
C GLU A 235 -18.01 -1.44 3.37
N THR A 236 -17.80 -2.74 3.50
CA THR A 236 -16.53 -3.31 3.94
C THR A 236 -15.57 -3.51 2.77
N ILE A 237 -14.31 -3.08 2.95
CA ILE A 237 -13.29 -3.10 1.91
C ILE A 237 -12.09 -3.92 2.40
N TYR A 238 -11.65 -4.88 1.61
CA TYR A 238 -10.56 -5.78 1.97
C TYR A 238 -9.48 -5.85 0.89
N ASP A 239 -8.23 -5.68 1.32
CA ASP A 239 -7.05 -5.91 0.51
C ASP A 239 -6.18 -7.01 1.15
N PRO A 240 -6.18 -8.24 0.59
CA PRO A 240 -5.42 -9.37 1.13
C PRO A 240 -3.90 -9.29 0.94
N ALA A 241 -3.40 -8.31 0.17
CA ALA A 241 -1.99 -8.06 -0.09
C ALA A 241 -1.74 -6.54 -0.08
N CYS A 242 -2.13 -5.87 1.02
CA CYS A 242 -2.38 -4.44 1.05
C CYS A 242 -1.13 -3.56 0.89
N GLY A 243 0.06 -4.14 0.93
CA GLY A 243 1.29 -3.38 0.76
C GLY A 243 1.34 -2.20 1.73
N THR A 244 1.46 -0.98 1.20
CA THR A 244 1.47 0.27 1.97
C THR A 244 0.09 0.88 2.19
N GLY A 245 -0.99 0.15 1.92
CA GLY A 245 -2.38 0.60 2.15
C GLY A 245 -2.97 1.50 1.06
N GLY A 246 -2.26 1.70 -0.05
CA GLY A 246 -2.66 2.65 -1.09
C GLY A 246 -4.02 2.35 -1.75
N MET A 247 -4.44 1.08 -1.88
CA MET A 247 -5.76 0.73 -2.41
C MET A 247 -6.89 1.03 -1.43
N LEU A 248 -6.66 0.82 -0.14
CA LEU A 248 -7.62 1.18 0.91
C LEU A 248 -7.81 2.69 0.99
N LEU A 249 -6.73 3.46 0.92
CA LEU A 249 -6.79 4.93 0.86
C LEU A 249 -7.52 5.43 -0.38
N ALA A 250 -7.27 4.85 -1.54
CA ALA A 250 -7.97 5.22 -2.77
C ALA A 250 -9.48 4.97 -2.67
N ALA A 251 -9.90 3.91 -1.96
CA ALA A 251 -11.32 3.65 -1.71
C ALA A 251 -11.95 4.71 -0.79
N VAL A 252 -11.24 5.14 0.26
CA VAL A 252 -11.67 6.25 1.13
C VAL A 252 -11.80 7.55 0.34
N GLN A 253 -10.79 7.87 -0.49
CA GLN A 253 -10.82 9.06 -1.32
C GLN A 253 -11.97 9.03 -2.33
N HIS A 254 -12.26 7.89 -2.93
CA HIS A 254 -13.40 7.72 -3.85
C HIS A 254 -14.74 8.02 -3.16
N VAL A 255 -14.97 7.48 -1.95
CA VAL A 255 -16.19 7.78 -1.17
C VAL A 255 -16.27 9.27 -0.83
N LYS A 256 -15.14 9.90 -0.44
CA LYS A 256 -15.07 11.35 -0.20
C LYS A 256 -15.42 12.17 -1.44
N GLU A 257 -14.90 11.81 -2.61
CA GLU A 257 -15.19 12.49 -3.90
C GLU A 257 -16.66 12.35 -4.32
N GLN A 258 -17.31 11.28 -3.91
CA GLN A 258 -18.76 11.08 -4.13
C GLN A 258 -19.63 11.75 -3.05
N HIS A 259 -19.07 12.62 -2.21
CA HIS A 259 -19.76 13.28 -1.09
C HIS A 259 -20.32 12.31 -0.04
N GLY A 260 -19.78 11.09 0.06
CA GLY A 260 -20.08 10.13 1.12
C GLY A 260 -19.43 10.50 2.45
N ASP A 261 -20.04 10.03 3.54
CA ASP A 261 -19.45 10.18 4.88
C ASP A 261 -18.31 9.18 5.09
N VAL A 262 -17.08 9.66 5.06
CA VAL A 262 -15.86 8.86 5.26
C VAL A 262 -15.85 8.17 6.64
N LYS A 263 -16.46 8.77 7.66
CA LYS A 263 -16.53 8.16 9.00
C LYS A 263 -17.31 6.84 9.00
N ARG A 264 -18.21 6.64 8.05
CA ARG A 264 -18.92 5.36 7.89
C ARG A 264 -18.06 4.22 7.36
N LEU A 265 -16.84 4.52 6.89
CA LEU A 265 -15.82 3.54 6.55
C LEU A 265 -14.94 3.13 7.74
N TRP A 266 -15.03 3.82 8.87
CA TRP A 266 -14.28 3.46 10.08
C TRP A 266 -14.71 2.07 10.55
N GLY A 267 -13.74 1.22 10.89
CA GLY A 267 -13.95 -0.19 11.18
C GLY A 267 -14.35 -1.06 9.98
N LYS A 268 -14.34 -0.51 8.75
CA LYS A 268 -14.73 -1.19 7.52
C LYS A 268 -13.55 -1.46 6.56
N LEU A 269 -12.36 -0.98 6.90
CA LEU A 269 -11.16 -1.16 6.09
C LEU A 269 -10.31 -2.29 6.67
N TYR A 270 -10.05 -3.29 5.85
CA TYR A 270 -9.32 -4.50 6.23
C TYR A 270 -8.15 -4.72 5.29
N GLY A 271 -6.97 -5.02 5.83
CA GLY A 271 -5.78 -5.32 5.04
C GLY A 271 -4.93 -6.40 5.68
N GLN A 272 -4.30 -7.20 4.85
CA GLN A 272 -3.27 -8.14 5.33
C GLN A 272 -1.99 -7.98 4.52
N GLU A 273 -0.85 -7.90 5.20
CA GLU A 273 0.47 -7.73 4.60
C GLU A 273 1.50 -8.62 5.30
N LYS A 274 2.29 -9.34 4.51
CA LYS A 274 3.28 -10.30 5.03
C LYS A 274 4.49 -9.61 5.63
N ASN A 275 4.96 -8.54 5.00
CA ASN A 275 6.17 -7.84 5.42
C ASN A 275 5.89 -6.92 6.61
N LEU A 276 6.69 -7.03 7.69
CA LEU A 276 6.51 -6.24 8.91
C LEU A 276 6.62 -4.73 8.65
N THR A 277 7.70 -4.31 7.99
CA THR A 277 7.93 -2.89 7.69
C THR A 277 6.83 -2.32 6.81
N THR A 278 6.40 -3.06 5.78
CA THR A 278 5.35 -2.62 4.86
C THR A 278 3.99 -2.53 5.54
N SER A 279 3.65 -3.50 6.43
CA SER A 279 2.40 -3.42 7.21
C SER A 279 2.39 -2.26 8.21
N ALA A 280 3.55 -1.95 8.81
CA ALA A 280 3.71 -0.78 9.67
C ALA A 280 3.50 0.52 8.86
N ILE A 281 4.11 0.62 7.67
CA ILE A 281 3.92 1.75 6.75
C ILE A 281 2.44 1.91 6.37
N ALA A 282 1.72 0.82 6.08
CA ALA A 282 0.29 0.88 5.75
C ALA A 282 -0.54 1.49 6.89
N ARG A 283 -0.27 1.10 8.11
CA ARG A 283 -0.97 1.62 9.31
C ARG A 283 -0.67 3.09 9.53
N MET A 284 0.61 3.49 9.47
CA MET A 284 1.00 4.90 9.53
C MET A 284 0.34 5.71 8.42
N ASN A 285 0.28 5.17 7.21
CA ASN A 285 -0.31 5.82 6.05
C ASN A 285 -1.81 6.13 6.29
N LEU A 286 -2.58 5.17 6.77
CA LEU A 286 -3.98 5.35 7.11
C LEU A 286 -4.17 6.41 8.23
N PHE A 287 -3.38 6.32 9.31
CA PHE A 287 -3.44 7.29 10.39
C PHE A 287 -3.11 8.73 9.93
N LEU A 288 -2.07 8.89 9.11
CA LEU A 288 -1.65 10.20 8.61
C LEU A 288 -2.70 10.83 7.68
N HIS A 289 -3.54 10.01 7.01
CA HIS A 289 -4.69 10.47 6.25
C HIS A 289 -5.95 10.68 7.12
N GLY A 290 -5.85 10.61 8.44
CA GLY A 290 -6.96 10.87 9.36
C GLY A 290 -7.96 9.73 9.49
N ILE A 291 -7.60 8.52 9.07
CA ILE A 291 -8.43 7.33 9.27
C ILE A 291 -8.08 6.74 10.62
N GLU A 292 -9.08 6.60 11.50
CA GLU A 292 -8.85 6.26 12.90
C GLU A 292 -9.14 4.80 13.22
N ASP A 293 -10.04 4.17 12.49
CA ASP A 293 -10.46 2.80 12.76
C ASP A 293 -10.35 1.94 11.49
N PHE A 294 -9.44 1.00 11.51
CA PHE A 294 -9.13 0.05 10.44
C PHE A 294 -8.43 -1.18 11.01
N GLN A 295 -8.36 -2.25 10.23
CA GLN A 295 -7.69 -3.48 10.62
C GLN A 295 -6.61 -3.86 9.59
N ILE A 296 -5.36 -3.54 9.88
CA ILE A 296 -4.20 -4.00 9.11
C ILE A 296 -3.44 -5.04 9.93
N VAL A 297 -3.47 -6.29 9.47
CA VAL A 297 -2.85 -7.43 10.16
C VAL A 297 -1.62 -7.89 9.40
N ARG A 298 -0.52 -8.09 10.15
CA ARG A 298 0.67 -8.72 9.58
C ARG A 298 0.47 -10.23 9.46
N GLY A 299 0.68 -10.79 8.28
CA GLY A 299 0.62 -12.24 8.07
C GLY A 299 0.63 -12.63 6.60
N ASP A 300 0.99 -13.89 6.35
CA ASP A 300 0.92 -14.49 5.02
C ASP A 300 -0.51 -14.96 4.73
N THR A 301 -1.23 -14.22 3.93
CA THR A 301 -2.66 -14.45 3.63
C THR A 301 -2.95 -15.83 3.04
N LEU A 302 -2.08 -16.32 2.17
CA LEU A 302 -2.30 -17.64 1.56
C LEU A 302 -2.05 -18.79 2.53
N ARG A 303 -1.15 -18.64 3.49
CA ARG A 303 -0.85 -19.63 4.54
C ARG A 303 -1.75 -19.46 5.76
N ASN A 304 -1.93 -18.23 6.22
CA ASN A 304 -2.65 -17.89 7.45
C ASN A 304 -3.53 -16.64 7.22
N PRO A 305 -4.72 -16.79 6.65
CA PRO A 305 -5.64 -15.67 6.52
C PRO A 305 -6.02 -15.14 7.90
N ALA A 306 -5.97 -13.81 8.08
CA ALA A 306 -6.17 -13.18 9.38
C ALA A 306 -7.64 -12.96 9.73
N PHE A 307 -8.51 -12.83 8.72
CA PHE A 307 -9.92 -12.50 8.91
C PHE A 307 -10.80 -13.72 8.66
N TYR A 308 -11.26 -14.34 9.73
CA TYR A 308 -12.13 -15.53 9.69
C TYR A 308 -13.00 -15.63 10.95
N ASP A 309 -14.09 -16.35 10.84
CA ASP A 309 -14.97 -16.73 11.94
C ASP A 309 -15.08 -18.25 11.96
N VAL A 310 -14.48 -18.87 12.99
CA VAL A 310 -14.38 -20.32 13.22
C VAL A 310 -13.80 -21.06 12.01
N ASP A 311 -14.61 -21.48 11.06
CA ASP A 311 -14.26 -22.30 9.88
C ASP A 311 -14.48 -21.57 8.54
N ARG A 312 -14.78 -20.28 8.57
CA ARG A 312 -15.11 -19.49 7.39
C ARG A 312 -14.28 -18.22 7.34
N LEU A 313 -13.88 -17.85 6.14
CA LEU A 313 -13.32 -16.51 5.92
C LEU A 313 -14.37 -15.45 6.21
N ALA A 314 -13.94 -14.33 6.80
CA ALA A 314 -14.73 -13.11 6.82
C ALA A 314 -15.05 -12.68 5.37
N THR A 315 -16.19 -12.04 5.19
CA THR A 315 -16.64 -11.63 3.84
C THR A 315 -16.85 -10.13 3.78
N PHE A 316 -16.51 -9.56 2.63
CA PHE A 316 -16.42 -8.12 2.39
C PHE A 316 -17.19 -7.74 1.12
N ASP A 317 -17.73 -6.53 1.09
CA ASP A 317 -18.48 -6.01 -0.05
C ASP A 317 -17.57 -5.72 -1.25
N CYS A 318 -16.39 -5.15 -1.00
CA CYS A 318 -15.35 -4.92 -2.00
C CYS A 318 -14.06 -5.63 -1.60
N VAL A 319 -13.51 -6.44 -2.52
CA VAL A 319 -12.19 -7.06 -2.35
C VAL A 319 -11.28 -6.60 -3.48
N ILE A 320 -10.14 -6.01 -3.15
CA ILE A 320 -9.25 -5.42 -4.15
C ILE A 320 -7.80 -5.80 -3.83
N ALA A 321 -7.02 -6.17 -4.85
CA ALA A 321 -5.62 -6.49 -4.62
C ALA A 321 -4.76 -6.32 -5.88
N ASN A 322 -3.48 -6.03 -5.65
CA ASN A 322 -2.39 -6.28 -6.58
C ASN A 322 -1.37 -7.22 -5.89
N PRO A 323 -1.65 -8.55 -5.87
CA PRO A 323 -0.76 -9.50 -5.20
C PRO A 323 0.56 -9.69 -5.99
N PRO A 324 1.61 -10.24 -5.36
CA PRO A 324 2.85 -10.55 -6.07
C PRO A 324 2.59 -11.54 -7.21
N PHE A 325 3.08 -11.18 -8.43
CA PHE A 325 2.87 -11.97 -9.64
C PHE A 325 3.62 -13.29 -9.60
N SER A 326 2.96 -14.37 -10.02
CA SER A 326 3.54 -15.70 -10.18
C SER A 326 4.36 -16.14 -8.96
N LEU A 327 3.81 -15.92 -7.76
CA LEU A 327 4.47 -16.25 -6.50
C LEU A 327 4.73 -17.76 -6.43
N GLU A 328 6.01 -18.12 -6.31
CA GLU A 328 6.44 -19.50 -6.11
C GLU A 328 6.38 -19.91 -4.62
N LYS A 329 6.22 -21.20 -4.36
CA LYS A 329 6.23 -21.77 -2.98
C LYS A 329 5.29 -21.05 -2.04
N TRP A 330 4.11 -20.69 -2.54
CA TRP A 330 3.11 -19.85 -1.87
C TRP A 330 2.36 -20.56 -0.73
N GLY A 331 2.60 -21.87 -0.51
CA GLY A 331 1.95 -22.67 0.54
C GLY A 331 0.95 -23.68 -0.02
N GLU A 332 1.15 -24.13 -1.26
CA GLU A 332 0.32 -25.09 -1.96
C GLU A 332 0.11 -26.40 -1.18
N GLU A 333 1.10 -26.78 -0.39
CA GLU A 333 1.05 -27.98 0.46
C GLU A 333 -0.07 -27.94 1.51
N LEU A 334 -0.48 -26.75 1.92
CA LEU A 334 -1.57 -26.53 2.88
C LEU A 334 -2.95 -26.53 2.22
N TRP A 335 -3.00 -26.23 0.92
CA TRP A 335 -4.28 -26.00 0.22
C TRP A 335 -5.05 -27.27 -0.14
N ALA A 336 -4.41 -28.42 -0.18
CA ALA A 336 -5.14 -29.69 -0.38
C ALA A 336 -6.22 -29.92 0.69
N ASN A 337 -5.94 -29.48 1.93
CA ASN A 337 -6.83 -29.61 3.08
C ASN A 337 -7.14 -28.23 3.69
N ASP A 338 -7.34 -27.21 2.85
CA ASP A 338 -7.62 -25.86 3.32
C ASP A 338 -8.89 -25.80 4.17
N PRO A 339 -8.80 -25.37 5.45
CA PRO A 339 -9.95 -25.38 6.36
C PRO A 339 -11.07 -24.42 5.94
N PHE A 340 -10.73 -23.41 5.12
CA PHE A 340 -11.68 -22.40 4.62
C PHE A 340 -12.27 -22.76 3.25
N GLY A 341 -11.88 -23.88 2.66
CA GLY A 341 -12.34 -24.35 1.34
C GLY A 341 -11.99 -23.40 0.20
N ARG A 342 -10.82 -22.75 0.27
CA ARG A 342 -10.35 -21.84 -0.79
C ARG A 342 -9.95 -22.58 -2.06
N ASN A 343 -9.69 -23.87 -1.98
CA ASN A 343 -9.37 -24.74 -3.11
C ASN A 343 -10.60 -25.21 -3.91
N PHE A 344 -11.73 -24.51 -3.83
CA PHE A 344 -13.02 -24.93 -4.41
C PHE A 344 -12.98 -25.13 -5.93
N ALA A 345 -12.10 -24.45 -6.64
CA ALA A 345 -11.90 -24.64 -8.07
C ALA A 345 -10.69 -25.51 -8.42
N GLY A 346 -9.82 -25.81 -7.46
CA GLY A 346 -8.63 -26.65 -7.59
C GLY A 346 -7.44 -26.02 -6.87
N VAL A 347 -6.37 -26.80 -6.67
CA VAL A 347 -5.12 -26.32 -6.05
C VAL A 347 -4.20 -25.81 -7.15
N PRO A 348 -3.86 -24.52 -7.19
CA PRO A 348 -2.93 -23.96 -8.16
C PRO A 348 -1.54 -24.59 -8.07
N PRO A 349 -0.72 -24.56 -9.13
CA PRO A 349 0.60 -25.16 -9.13
C PRO A 349 1.56 -24.39 -8.19
N SER A 350 2.57 -25.08 -7.64
CA SER A 350 3.58 -24.51 -6.73
C SER A 350 4.37 -23.35 -7.34
N GLY A 351 4.52 -23.34 -8.68
CA GLY A 351 5.21 -22.28 -9.41
C GLY A 351 4.39 -21.01 -9.68
N SER A 352 3.10 -20.97 -9.30
CA SER A 352 2.24 -19.80 -9.52
C SER A 352 1.08 -19.75 -8.54
N GLY A 353 1.10 -18.80 -7.64
CA GLY A 353 0.02 -18.50 -6.68
C GLY A 353 -1.10 -17.61 -7.24
N ASP A 354 -1.08 -17.23 -8.52
CA ASP A 354 -2.02 -16.26 -9.09
C ASP A 354 -3.49 -16.64 -8.82
N PHE A 355 -3.87 -17.88 -9.09
CA PHE A 355 -5.23 -18.37 -8.81
C PHE A 355 -5.47 -18.77 -7.34
N ALA A 356 -4.45 -18.85 -6.50
CA ALA A 356 -4.64 -18.95 -5.06
C ALA A 356 -5.18 -17.62 -4.51
N TRP A 357 -4.61 -16.51 -4.95
CA TRP A 357 -5.12 -15.18 -4.62
C TRP A 357 -6.56 -14.99 -5.11
N VAL A 358 -6.84 -15.32 -6.37
CA VAL A 358 -8.21 -15.21 -6.92
C VAL A 358 -9.21 -16.02 -6.08
N GLN A 359 -8.92 -17.28 -5.77
CA GLN A 359 -9.81 -18.13 -4.99
C GLN A 359 -9.99 -17.64 -3.55
N HIS A 360 -8.91 -17.16 -2.91
CA HIS A 360 -9.01 -16.52 -1.60
C HIS A 360 -9.94 -15.31 -1.63
N MET A 361 -9.76 -14.40 -2.60
CA MET A 361 -10.58 -13.21 -2.77
C MET A 361 -12.05 -13.56 -3.05
N VAL A 362 -12.33 -14.57 -3.91
CA VAL A 362 -13.70 -15.04 -4.17
C VAL A 362 -14.37 -15.53 -2.90
N LYS A 363 -13.65 -16.30 -2.06
CA LYS A 363 -14.17 -16.78 -0.77
C LYS A 363 -14.38 -15.67 0.25
N SER A 364 -13.72 -14.56 0.07
CA SER A 364 -13.83 -13.35 0.91
C SER A 364 -14.87 -12.35 0.40
N MET A 365 -15.60 -12.63 -0.69
CA MET A 365 -16.68 -11.76 -1.15
C MET A 365 -17.99 -12.00 -0.38
N ALA A 366 -18.68 -10.92 0.00
CA ALA A 366 -19.99 -10.95 0.66
C ALA A 366 -21.05 -11.53 -0.27
N LYS A 367 -21.92 -12.40 0.26
CA LYS A 367 -22.91 -13.16 -0.53
C LYS A 367 -23.92 -12.30 -1.29
N GLY A 368 -24.16 -11.06 -0.87
CA GLY A 368 -25.15 -10.15 -1.47
C GLY A 368 -24.61 -9.44 -2.70
N ASN A 369 -23.72 -8.51 -2.45
CA ASN A 369 -23.16 -7.54 -3.41
C ASN A 369 -21.65 -7.68 -3.60
N GLY A 370 -21.05 -8.75 -3.09
CA GLY A 370 -19.61 -8.96 -3.13
C GLY A 370 -19.03 -8.89 -4.54
N ARG A 371 -18.03 -8.06 -4.69
CA ARG A 371 -17.32 -7.81 -5.94
C ARG A 371 -15.83 -7.64 -5.70
N MET A 372 -15.03 -8.00 -6.69
CA MET A 372 -13.60 -7.89 -6.57
C MET A 372 -12.91 -7.45 -7.86
N ALA A 373 -11.78 -6.80 -7.70
CA ALA A 373 -10.83 -6.51 -8.77
C ALA A 373 -9.42 -6.94 -8.35
N VAL A 374 -8.74 -7.66 -9.23
CA VAL A 374 -7.38 -8.12 -8.97
C VAL A 374 -6.49 -7.88 -10.19
N VAL A 375 -5.26 -7.40 -9.93
CA VAL A 375 -4.22 -7.31 -10.96
C VAL A 375 -3.49 -8.63 -11.05
N LEU A 376 -3.35 -9.16 -12.26
CA LEU A 376 -2.67 -10.42 -12.54
C LEU A 376 -1.74 -10.25 -13.75
N PRO A 377 -0.68 -11.08 -13.89
CA PRO A 377 0.03 -11.17 -15.17
C PRO A 377 -0.89 -11.73 -16.24
N GLN A 378 -0.83 -11.20 -17.46
CA GLN A 378 -1.71 -11.66 -18.55
C GLN A 378 -1.63 -13.17 -18.81
N GLY A 379 -0.54 -13.83 -18.45
CA GLY A 379 -0.40 -15.28 -18.52
C GLY A 379 -1.52 -16.05 -17.81
N ALA A 380 -2.08 -15.51 -16.72
CA ALA A 380 -3.20 -16.10 -16.00
C ALA A 380 -4.45 -16.30 -16.89
N LEU A 381 -4.60 -15.50 -17.94
CA LEU A 381 -5.74 -15.57 -18.86
C LEU A 381 -5.72 -16.78 -19.79
N PHE A 382 -4.54 -17.39 -20.07
CA PHE A 382 -4.41 -18.42 -21.08
C PHE A 382 -3.52 -19.61 -20.72
N ARG A 383 -2.84 -19.60 -19.56
CA ARG A 383 -2.10 -20.79 -19.11
C ARG A 383 -3.04 -21.99 -19.03
N LYS A 384 -2.55 -23.15 -19.51
CA LYS A 384 -3.27 -24.42 -19.56
C LYS A 384 -3.06 -25.24 -18.27
N GLY A 385 -3.52 -26.49 -18.27
CA GLY A 385 -3.40 -27.40 -17.15
C GLY A 385 -4.27 -27.01 -15.98
N VAL A 386 -3.73 -27.05 -14.75
CA VAL A 386 -4.51 -26.80 -13.53
C VAL A 386 -5.11 -25.38 -13.51
N GLU A 387 -4.34 -24.36 -13.89
CA GLU A 387 -4.83 -22.98 -13.94
C GLU A 387 -5.95 -22.82 -14.97
N GLY A 388 -5.88 -23.53 -16.12
CA GLY A 388 -6.97 -23.61 -17.10
C GLY A 388 -8.24 -24.19 -16.50
N GLY A 389 -8.13 -25.29 -15.75
CA GLY A 389 -9.27 -25.91 -15.07
C GLY A 389 -9.89 -25.02 -13.98
N ILE A 390 -9.08 -24.29 -13.22
CA ILE A 390 -9.59 -23.32 -12.24
C ILE A 390 -10.33 -22.18 -12.94
N ARG A 391 -9.76 -21.62 -14.01
CA ARG A 391 -10.37 -20.56 -14.81
C ARG A 391 -11.70 -21.01 -15.40
N GLN A 392 -11.78 -22.24 -15.95
CA GLN A 392 -13.01 -22.84 -16.44
C GLN A 392 -14.09 -22.87 -15.35
N LYS A 393 -13.79 -23.37 -14.16
CA LYS A 393 -14.76 -23.42 -13.05
C LYS A 393 -15.27 -22.05 -12.63
N LEU A 394 -14.40 -21.03 -12.58
CA LEU A 394 -14.80 -19.66 -12.27
C LEU A 394 -15.75 -19.10 -13.34
N LEU A 395 -15.54 -19.44 -14.63
CA LEU A 395 -16.42 -19.09 -15.74
C LEU A 395 -17.74 -19.84 -15.68
N GLU A 396 -17.72 -21.15 -15.43
CA GLU A 396 -18.93 -21.98 -15.28
C GLU A 396 -19.81 -21.52 -14.12
N MET A 397 -19.22 -20.98 -13.04
CA MET A 397 -19.92 -20.34 -11.92
C MET A 397 -20.41 -18.93 -12.25
N ASP A 398 -20.15 -18.42 -13.45
CA ASP A 398 -20.49 -17.07 -13.92
C ASP A 398 -19.96 -15.93 -13.04
N LEU A 399 -18.77 -16.11 -12.47
CA LEU A 399 -18.16 -15.12 -11.56
C LEU A 399 -17.40 -14.02 -12.30
N ILE A 400 -16.72 -14.33 -13.41
CA ILE A 400 -15.88 -13.39 -14.13
C ILE A 400 -16.75 -12.43 -14.93
N GLU A 401 -16.72 -11.13 -14.56
CA GLU A 401 -17.49 -10.06 -15.21
C GLU A 401 -16.69 -9.37 -16.31
N GLY A 402 -15.38 -9.18 -16.11
CA GLY A 402 -14.55 -8.50 -17.08
C GLY A 402 -13.07 -8.83 -16.98
N VAL A 403 -12.39 -8.67 -18.10
CA VAL A 403 -10.95 -8.77 -18.27
C VAL A 403 -10.47 -7.52 -19.00
N ILE A 404 -9.51 -6.80 -18.44
CA ILE A 404 -8.93 -5.60 -19.04
C ILE A 404 -7.43 -5.80 -19.17
N GLY A 405 -6.94 -5.90 -20.40
CA GLY A 405 -5.52 -5.96 -20.70
C GLY A 405 -4.89 -4.58 -20.61
N LEU A 406 -3.89 -4.43 -19.76
CA LEU A 406 -3.16 -3.19 -19.57
C LEU A 406 -1.91 -3.12 -20.45
N ALA A 407 -1.41 -1.92 -20.67
CA ALA A 407 -0.16 -1.71 -21.38
C ALA A 407 1.03 -2.40 -20.67
N PRO A 408 2.02 -2.88 -21.42
CA PRO A 408 3.24 -3.41 -20.82
C PRO A 408 4.03 -2.29 -20.12
N ASN A 409 4.90 -2.67 -19.20
CA ASN A 409 5.80 -1.73 -18.51
C ASN A 409 5.09 -0.59 -17.78
N LEU A 410 3.88 -0.85 -17.22
CA LEU A 410 3.18 0.08 -16.31
C LEU A 410 3.60 -0.10 -14.86
N PHE A 411 3.96 -1.32 -14.47
CA PHE A 411 4.30 -1.66 -13.09
C PHE A 411 5.80 -1.56 -12.85
N TYR A 412 6.17 -1.06 -11.68
CA TYR A 412 7.58 -0.93 -11.30
C TYR A 412 8.27 -2.30 -11.24
N GLY A 413 9.51 -2.35 -11.73
CA GLY A 413 10.35 -3.55 -11.65
C GLY A 413 9.97 -4.70 -12.58
N THR A 414 8.95 -4.55 -13.44
CA THR A 414 8.58 -5.57 -14.41
C THR A 414 8.17 -4.98 -15.75
N GLY A 415 8.65 -5.59 -16.83
CA GLY A 415 8.20 -5.27 -18.20
C GLY A 415 6.95 -6.07 -18.61
N LEU A 416 6.45 -6.96 -17.74
CA LEU A 416 5.31 -7.81 -18.06
C LEU A 416 4.04 -6.99 -18.27
N ALA A 417 3.24 -7.41 -19.25
CA ALA A 417 1.89 -6.91 -19.40
C ALA A 417 1.00 -7.55 -18.33
N ALA A 418 0.25 -6.73 -17.61
CA ALA A 418 -0.72 -7.16 -16.63
C ALA A 418 -2.15 -7.02 -17.16
N CYS A 419 -3.09 -7.61 -16.46
CA CYS A 419 -4.52 -7.42 -16.67
C CYS A 419 -5.23 -7.17 -15.35
N ILE A 420 -6.38 -6.50 -15.41
CA ILE A 420 -7.33 -6.45 -14.30
C ILE A 420 -8.40 -7.51 -14.56
N LEU A 421 -8.62 -8.38 -13.58
CA LEU A 421 -9.69 -9.36 -13.59
C LEU A 421 -10.77 -8.91 -12.62
N LEU A 422 -11.99 -8.73 -13.12
CA LEU A 422 -13.17 -8.30 -12.37
C LEU A 422 -14.11 -9.47 -12.14
N LEU A 423 -14.48 -9.71 -10.88
CA LEU A 423 -15.42 -10.75 -10.53
C LEU A 423 -16.54 -10.21 -9.63
N ARG A 424 -17.70 -10.83 -9.74
CA ARG A 424 -18.89 -10.50 -8.95
C ARG A 424 -19.65 -11.77 -8.61
N LEU A 425 -20.06 -11.93 -7.34
CA LEU A 425 -20.86 -13.11 -6.95
C LEU A 425 -22.24 -13.12 -7.59
N ARG A 426 -22.83 -11.96 -7.81
CA ARG A 426 -24.14 -11.82 -8.47
C ARG A 426 -24.04 -10.74 -9.52
N LYS A 427 -23.92 -11.17 -10.77
CA LYS A 427 -23.94 -10.24 -11.90
C LYS A 427 -25.36 -9.66 -12.11
N PRO A 428 -25.48 -8.38 -12.53
CA PRO A 428 -26.72 -7.83 -13.07
C PRO A 428 -27.26 -8.70 -14.22
N GLU A 429 -28.58 -8.77 -14.40
CA GLU A 429 -29.22 -9.62 -15.40
C GLU A 429 -28.65 -9.44 -16.82
N ALA A 430 -28.39 -8.19 -17.20
CA ALA A 430 -27.83 -7.85 -18.51
C ALA A 430 -26.39 -8.37 -18.74
N LYS A 431 -25.65 -8.67 -17.66
CA LYS A 431 -24.26 -9.16 -17.71
C LYS A 431 -24.13 -10.67 -17.43
N LYS A 432 -25.23 -11.36 -17.12
CA LYS A 432 -25.21 -12.81 -16.87
C LYS A 432 -24.73 -13.58 -18.08
N ARG A 433 -23.87 -14.58 -17.83
CA ARG A 433 -23.25 -15.43 -18.83
C ARG A 433 -22.46 -14.67 -19.91
N LYS A 434 -22.03 -13.45 -19.61
CA LYS A 434 -21.20 -12.62 -20.49
C LYS A 434 -19.96 -12.16 -19.76
N VAL A 435 -18.88 -11.98 -20.50
CA VAL A 435 -17.62 -11.44 -20.02
C VAL A 435 -17.18 -10.31 -20.93
N MET A 436 -16.90 -9.15 -20.36
CA MET A 436 -16.26 -8.07 -21.10
C MET A 436 -14.76 -8.39 -21.26
N ILE A 437 -14.27 -8.41 -22.48
CA ILE A 437 -12.84 -8.54 -22.78
C ILE A 437 -12.40 -7.25 -23.46
N ALA A 438 -11.52 -6.49 -22.78
CA ALA A 438 -11.03 -5.20 -23.25
C ALA A 438 -9.52 -5.22 -23.45
N ASP A 439 -9.07 -4.69 -24.57
CA ASP A 439 -7.65 -4.44 -24.87
C ASP A 439 -7.32 -2.95 -24.68
N ALA A 440 -6.81 -2.61 -23.50
CA ALA A 440 -6.29 -1.29 -23.20
C ALA A 440 -4.75 -1.21 -23.33
N SER A 441 -4.12 -2.18 -23.99
CA SER A 441 -2.65 -2.26 -24.12
C SER A 441 -2.02 -1.07 -24.82
N ARG A 442 -2.81 -0.29 -25.57
CA ARG A 442 -2.38 0.91 -26.30
C ARG A 442 -2.70 2.21 -25.59
N LEU A 443 -3.45 2.14 -24.50
CA LEU A 443 -3.84 3.32 -23.72
C LEU A 443 -2.77 3.66 -22.68
N PHE A 444 -1.72 4.34 -23.12
CA PHE A 444 -0.65 4.81 -22.25
C PHE A 444 0.12 5.98 -22.87
N ARG A 445 0.72 6.79 -22.01
CA ARG A 445 1.78 7.70 -22.40
C ARG A 445 3.14 7.03 -22.20
N ARG A 446 3.96 7.02 -23.23
CA ARG A 446 5.31 6.45 -23.15
C ARG A 446 6.20 7.33 -22.27
N GLY A 447 6.86 6.73 -21.28
CA GLY A 447 7.91 7.37 -20.49
C GLY A 447 9.30 6.82 -20.78
N ARG A 448 10.31 7.40 -20.18
CA ARG A 448 11.71 7.00 -20.38
C ARG A 448 12.03 5.62 -19.79
N ALA A 449 11.55 5.37 -18.56
CA ALA A 449 11.81 4.14 -17.81
C ALA A 449 10.58 3.22 -17.73
N GLN A 450 9.37 3.79 -17.73
CA GLN A 450 8.12 3.06 -17.68
C GLN A 450 7.03 3.81 -18.44
N ASN A 451 5.94 3.12 -18.75
CA ASN A 451 4.73 3.70 -19.33
C ASN A 451 3.80 4.23 -18.25
N PHE A 452 2.92 5.16 -18.60
CA PHE A 452 1.97 5.78 -17.67
C PHE A 452 0.55 5.64 -18.20
N LEU A 453 -0.34 5.13 -17.38
CA LEU A 453 -1.78 5.20 -17.61
C LEU A 453 -2.24 6.60 -17.14
N GLU A 454 -2.59 7.47 -18.08
CA GLU A 454 -3.08 8.81 -17.75
C GLU A 454 -4.56 8.77 -17.36
N LEU A 455 -5.05 9.85 -16.74
CA LEU A 455 -6.43 9.95 -16.25
C LEU A 455 -7.47 9.77 -17.37
N GLU A 456 -7.19 10.31 -18.55
CA GLU A 456 -8.04 10.16 -19.75
C GLU A 456 -8.15 8.71 -20.20
N HIS A 457 -7.04 7.97 -20.17
CA HIS A 457 -7.03 6.54 -20.49
C HIS A 457 -7.85 5.74 -19.47
N ALA A 458 -7.71 6.05 -18.18
CA ALA A 458 -8.47 5.40 -17.12
C ALA A 458 -9.98 5.66 -17.28
N LYS A 459 -10.38 6.91 -17.53
CA LYS A 459 -11.77 7.27 -17.80
C LYS A 459 -12.34 6.58 -19.03
N GLN A 460 -11.56 6.42 -20.09
CA GLN A 460 -11.99 5.69 -21.27
C GLN A 460 -12.26 4.22 -20.96
N ILE A 461 -11.36 3.57 -20.21
CA ILE A 461 -11.53 2.17 -19.79
C ILE A 461 -12.74 2.02 -18.86
N GLN A 462 -12.92 2.94 -17.90
CA GLN A 462 -14.08 2.97 -17.03
C GLN A 462 -15.37 3.09 -17.83
N GLY A 463 -15.43 4.00 -18.82
CA GLY A 463 -16.56 4.17 -19.70
C GLY A 463 -16.91 2.89 -20.48
N TRP A 464 -15.93 2.12 -20.92
CA TRP A 464 -16.16 0.81 -21.53
C TRP A 464 -16.83 -0.17 -20.56
N TYR A 465 -16.35 -0.20 -19.32
CA TYR A 465 -16.90 -1.11 -18.30
C TYR A 465 -18.33 -0.74 -17.91
N GLU A 466 -18.64 0.55 -17.79
CA GLU A 466 -19.97 1.05 -17.45
C GLU A 466 -20.99 0.78 -18.56
N GLN A 467 -20.62 1.10 -19.80
CA GLN A 467 -21.48 0.90 -20.96
C GLN A 467 -21.72 -0.57 -21.28
N PHE A 468 -20.73 -1.42 -21.05
CA PHE A 468 -20.77 -2.86 -21.28
C PHE A 468 -21.26 -3.24 -22.69
N VAL A 469 -20.67 -2.63 -23.71
CA VAL A 469 -20.96 -2.84 -25.13
C VAL A 469 -19.69 -3.06 -25.93
N ASP A 470 -19.83 -3.66 -27.12
CA ASP A 470 -18.72 -3.83 -28.03
C ASP A 470 -18.19 -2.46 -28.49
N VAL A 471 -16.86 -2.34 -28.51
CA VAL A 471 -16.14 -1.18 -29.07
C VAL A 471 -15.14 -1.73 -30.09
N GLN A 472 -15.22 -1.25 -31.30
CA GLN A 472 -14.34 -1.71 -32.38
C GLN A 472 -12.86 -1.64 -31.96
N ASP A 473 -12.13 -2.73 -32.21
CA ASP A 473 -10.68 -2.87 -31.95
C ASP A 473 -10.25 -2.67 -30.47
N ALA A 474 -11.21 -2.62 -29.53
CA ALA A 474 -10.94 -2.35 -28.13
C ALA A 474 -11.71 -3.24 -27.16
N VAL A 475 -13.00 -3.49 -27.36
CA VAL A 475 -13.86 -4.23 -26.40
C VAL A 475 -14.78 -5.21 -27.11
N ARG A 476 -14.87 -6.43 -26.58
CA ARG A 476 -15.86 -7.42 -26.94
C ARG A 476 -16.62 -7.87 -25.70
N ILE A 477 -17.93 -7.93 -25.83
CA ILE A 477 -18.81 -8.59 -24.85
C ILE A 477 -19.04 -10.03 -25.37
N VAL A 478 -18.39 -10.96 -24.71
CA VAL A 478 -18.30 -12.35 -25.17
C VAL A 478 -19.24 -13.22 -24.35
N ASP A 479 -20.08 -13.99 -25.02
CA ASP A 479 -20.94 -14.97 -24.37
C ASP A 479 -20.13 -16.16 -23.86
N LEU A 480 -20.56 -16.74 -22.75
CA LEU A 480 -19.88 -17.85 -22.11
C LEU A 480 -19.75 -19.09 -23.04
N ASP A 481 -20.70 -19.27 -23.96
CA ASP A 481 -20.67 -20.38 -24.91
C ASP A 481 -19.57 -20.17 -25.98
N GLU A 482 -19.28 -18.92 -26.38
CA GLU A 482 -18.14 -18.59 -27.24
C GLU A 482 -16.81 -18.87 -26.49
N ILE A 483 -16.69 -18.46 -25.23
CA ILE A 483 -15.50 -18.72 -24.40
C ILE A 483 -15.28 -20.24 -24.22
N LYS A 484 -16.34 -20.99 -24.06
CA LYS A 484 -16.30 -22.46 -23.99
C LYS A 484 -15.78 -23.07 -25.30
N ALA A 485 -16.23 -22.56 -26.45
CA ALA A 485 -15.75 -23.02 -27.76
C ALA A 485 -14.25 -22.74 -27.99
N GLU A 486 -13.71 -21.70 -27.34
CA GLU A 486 -12.29 -21.33 -27.33
C GLU A 486 -11.50 -22.00 -26.19
N ASP A 487 -11.92 -23.18 -25.71
CA ASP A 487 -11.24 -23.95 -24.65
C ASP A 487 -11.03 -23.15 -23.34
N TRP A 488 -12.03 -22.34 -22.98
CA TRP A 488 -12.07 -21.53 -21.76
C TRP A 488 -10.88 -20.57 -21.62
N THR A 489 -10.23 -20.19 -22.72
CA THR A 489 -9.21 -19.16 -22.70
C THR A 489 -9.83 -17.77 -22.58
N LEU A 490 -9.15 -16.89 -21.86
CA LEU A 490 -9.47 -15.47 -21.80
C LEU A 490 -8.37 -14.62 -22.48
N ASN A 491 -7.60 -15.25 -23.38
CA ASN A 491 -6.57 -14.53 -24.14
C ASN A 491 -7.22 -13.43 -24.98
N ILE A 492 -6.93 -12.19 -24.64
CA ILE A 492 -7.56 -11.00 -25.21
C ILE A 492 -7.48 -10.99 -26.75
N SER A 493 -6.34 -11.36 -27.31
CA SER A 493 -6.14 -11.39 -28.77
C SER A 493 -6.99 -12.42 -29.54
N ARG A 494 -7.69 -13.31 -28.84
CA ARG A 494 -8.67 -14.23 -29.45
C ARG A 494 -9.99 -13.52 -29.74
N TYR A 495 -10.32 -12.49 -28.98
CA TYR A 495 -11.62 -11.81 -29.02
C TYR A 495 -11.52 -10.40 -29.57
N VAL A 496 -10.46 -9.68 -29.23
CA VAL A 496 -10.21 -8.31 -29.68
C VAL A 496 -9.02 -8.34 -30.63
N LEU A 497 -9.30 -8.08 -31.89
CA LEU A 497 -8.26 -8.00 -32.92
C LEU A 497 -7.70 -6.58 -32.95
N PRO A 498 -6.38 -6.40 -32.99
CA PRO A 498 -5.81 -5.07 -33.19
C PRO A 498 -6.26 -4.54 -34.56
N PRO A 499 -6.46 -3.23 -34.71
CA PRO A 499 -6.73 -2.66 -36.02
C PRO A 499 -5.62 -3.05 -37.00
N LEU A 500 -6.02 -3.42 -38.19
CA LEU A 500 -5.05 -3.63 -39.27
C LEU A 500 -4.30 -2.29 -39.43
N GLN A 501 -2.99 -2.32 -39.25
CA GLN A 501 -2.17 -1.16 -39.61
C GLN A 501 -2.34 -0.91 -41.09
N GLU A 502 -2.91 0.22 -41.48
CA GLU A 502 -3.12 0.61 -42.87
C GLU A 502 -1.79 0.69 -43.65
N ASP A 503 -0.65 0.78 -42.95
CA ASP A 503 0.70 0.87 -43.48
C ASP A 503 1.45 -0.48 -43.59
N ILE A 504 0.77 -1.62 -43.63
CA ILE A 504 1.45 -2.88 -43.90
C ILE A 504 1.81 -2.89 -45.42
N PRO A 505 3.10 -2.79 -45.75
CA PRO A 505 3.48 -2.79 -47.17
C PRO A 505 3.09 -4.15 -47.79
N PRO A 506 2.73 -4.17 -49.07
CA PRO A 506 2.46 -5.43 -49.79
C PRO A 506 3.58 -6.44 -49.54
N LEU A 507 3.24 -7.72 -49.43
CA LEU A 507 4.20 -8.78 -49.12
C LEU A 507 5.47 -8.75 -49.97
N PRO A 508 5.41 -8.48 -51.30
CA PRO A 508 6.62 -8.37 -52.15
C PRO A 508 7.54 -7.22 -51.73
N GLU A 509 6.96 -6.07 -51.34
CA GLU A 509 7.72 -4.91 -50.86
C GLU A 509 8.34 -5.18 -49.50
N ALA A 510 7.59 -5.79 -48.58
CA ALA A 510 8.08 -6.20 -47.26
C ALA A 510 9.26 -7.20 -47.40
N ILE A 511 9.16 -8.17 -48.32
CA ILE A 511 10.24 -9.12 -48.58
C ILE A 511 11.46 -8.43 -49.18
N SER A 512 11.28 -7.46 -50.08
CA SER A 512 12.39 -6.67 -50.65
C SER A 512 13.10 -5.86 -49.55
N ALA A 513 12.33 -5.10 -48.73
CA ALA A 513 12.86 -4.31 -47.65
C ALA A 513 13.60 -5.17 -46.60
N PHE A 514 13.09 -6.38 -46.31
CA PHE A 514 13.76 -7.34 -45.43
C PHE A 514 15.11 -7.80 -46.02
N LYS A 515 15.16 -8.17 -47.30
CA LYS A 515 16.38 -8.59 -47.99
C LYS A 515 17.44 -7.48 -47.98
N ASP A 516 17.03 -6.23 -48.23
CA ASP A 516 17.92 -5.07 -48.24
C ASP A 516 18.44 -4.76 -46.81
N ALA A 517 17.59 -4.90 -45.77
CA ALA A 517 18.01 -4.76 -44.40
C ALA A 517 18.99 -5.85 -43.95
N LEU A 518 18.75 -7.09 -44.37
CA LEU A 518 19.62 -8.23 -44.10
C LEU A 518 20.99 -8.07 -44.79
N GLN A 519 21.00 -7.58 -46.01
CA GLN A 519 22.25 -7.30 -46.75
C GLN A 519 23.06 -6.21 -46.01
N ARG A 520 22.43 -5.11 -45.64
CA ARG A 520 23.09 -4.04 -44.87
C ARG A 520 23.63 -4.52 -43.52
N CYS A 521 22.92 -5.42 -42.83
CA CYS A 521 23.37 -6.03 -41.58
C CYS A 521 24.67 -6.85 -41.83
N ARG A 522 24.69 -7.72 -42.83
CA ARG A 522 25.88 -8.52 -43.20
C ARG A 522 27.08 -7.66 -43.57
N GLU A 523 26.86 -6.57 -44.30
CA GLU A 523 27.92 -5.62 -44.64
C GLU A 523 28.47 -4.87 -43.42
N ALA A 524 27.58 -4.54 -42.45
CA ALA A 524 27.99 -3.93 -41.19
C ALA A 524 28.78 -4.91 -40.32
N GLU A 525 28.35 -6.17 -40.25
CA GLU A 525 29.06 -7.26 -39.54
C GLU A 525 30.45 -7.50 -40.16
N ALA A 526 30.53 -7.55 -41.50
CA ALA A 526 31.81 -7.71 -42.18
C ALA A 526 32.76 -6.54 -41.92
N ARG A 527 32.26 -5.30 -41.93
CA ARG A 527 33.07 -4.12 -41.59
C ARG A 527 33.54 -4.15 -40.14
N LEU A 528 32.66 -4.53 -39.20
CA LEU A 528 33.02 -4.66 -37.80
C LEU A 528 34.10 -5.75 -37.62
N ALA A 529 33.92 -6.91 -38.23
CA ALA A 529 34.90 -8.01 -38.21
C ALA A 529 36.26 -7.58 -38.74
N ALA A 530 36.30 -6.82 -39.85
CA ALA A 530 37.53 -6.29 -40.41
C ALA A 530 38.25 -5.36 -39.43
N VAL A 531 37.54 -4.40 -38.83
CA VAL A 531 38.10 -3.49 -37.79
C VAL A 531 38.60 -4.26 -36.56
N MET A 532 37.87 -5.30 -36.15
CA MET A 532 38.28 -6.12 -35.00
C MET A 532 39.50 -6.98 -35.29
N LEU A 533 39.65 -7.44 -36.54
CA LEU A 533 40.88 -8.14 -37.00
C LEU A 533 42.08 -7.20 -37.06
N GLU A 534 41.91 -5.99 -37.64
CA GLU A 534 42.94 -4.96 -37.68
C GLU A 534 43.36 -4.51 -36.27
N GLY A 535 42.42 -4.41 -35.34
CA GLY A 535 42.68 -4.07 -33.93
C GLY A 535 43.25 -5.22 -33.08
N GLY A 536 43.38 -6.43 -33.65
CA GLY A 536 43.89 -7.62 -32.93
C GLY A 536 42.93 -8.20 -31.87
N TRP A 537 41.68 -7.82 -31.90
CA TRP A 537 40.64 -8.30 -30.98
C TRP A 537 39.94 -9.58 -31.43
N LEU A 538 40.02 -9.93 -32.71
CA LEU A 538 39.67 -11.25 -33.25
C LEU A 538 40.93 -11.92 -33.82
N LYS A 539 41.05 -13.24 -33.62
CA LYS A 539 42.04 -14.07 -34.28
C LYS A 539 41.39 -14.53 -35.59
N GLY A 540 42.04 -14.26 -36.72
CA GLY A 540 41.63 -14.86 -37.97
C GLY A 540 41.75 -16.39 -37.87
N GLU A 541 40.72 -17.11 -38.37
CA GLU A 541 40.82 -18.55 -38.61
C GLU A 541 41.76 -18.83 -39.78
#